data_ff77c39dc20f430c14ee8f6c6f9171da
#
_entry.id   ff77c39dc20f430c14ee8f6c6f9171da
#
_cell.length_a   1.000
_cell.length_b   1.000
_cell.length_c   1.000
_cell.angle_alpha   90.00
_cell.angle_beta   90.00
_cell.angle_gamma   90.00
#
_symmetry.space_group_name_H-M   'P 1'
#
loop_
_entity.id
_entity.type
_entity.pdbx_description
1 polymer ?
#
loop_
_entity_poly.entity_id
_entity_poly.type
_entity_poly.pdbx_seq_one_letter_code
_entity_poly.pdbx_strand_id
1 'polypeptide(L)'
;MMSKVEFEIINDVLIGVSSNTKINFAENITLDRNEAKKINNSILFKISPNQTIILTNNEDINSIIDVNNSNLLGYGSWDYLDIENHIPFLQESKIEVYTPQMISLDLLDGVSFTKGCYPGQEIVARTHYLGESKKSLYVLKIASKENFSYSDKVISADNNKDAGDIINISKVNDENYLCLAVLRKEMEDKKLIINDNSEIKIIKGVS
;
A
#
# COMPACT_ATOMS: atom_id res chain seq x y z
N MET A 1 -23.45 13.50 -19.39
CA MET A 1 -23.59 14.66 -18.47
C MET A 1 -22.19 15.01 -18.00
N MET A 2 -21.65 16.17 -18.36
CA MET A 2 -20.33 16.61 -17.87
C MET A 2 -20.53 17.25 -16.50
N SER A 3 -19.91 16.71 -15.48
CA SER A 3 -19.89 17.33 -14.16
C SER A 3 -18.94 18.52 -14.17
N LYS A 4 -19.40 19.67 -13.68
CA LYS A 4 -18.54 20.82 -13.45
C LYS A 4 -17.77 20.55 -12.16
N VAL A 5 -16.46 20.45 -12.25
CA VAL A 5 -15.56 20.18 -11.11
C VAL A 5 -14.63 21.38 -10.95
N GLU A 6 -14.49 21.86 -9.73
CA GLU A 6 -13.54 22.87 -9.32
C GLU A 6 -12.48 22.23 -8.42
N PHE A 7 -11.21 22.60 -8.61
CA PHE A 7 -10.10 22.14 -7.78
C PHE A 7 -9.52 23.33 -7.02
N GLU A 8 -9.30 23.13 -5.73
CA GLU A 8 -8.66 24.10 -4.85
C GLU A 8 -7.44 23.47 -4.22
N ILE A 9 -6.34 24.24 -4.14
CA ILE A 9 -5.16 23.87 -3.39
C ILE A 9 -5.35 24.32 -1.95
N ILE A 10 -5.35 23.38 -1.00
CA ILE A 10 -5.44 23.66 0.42
C ILE A 10 -4.06 23.59 1.08
N ASN A 11 -3.85 24.38 2.15
CA ASN A 11 -2.60 24.41 2.91
C ASN A 11 -2.65 23.56 4.18
N ASP A 12 -3.51 22.53 4.19
CA ASP A 12 -3.63 21.63 5.32
C ASP A 12 -2.46 20.64 5.40
N VAL A 13 -2.24 20.11 6.58
CA VAL A 13 -1.20 19.12 6.88
C VAL A 13 -1.84 17.73 6.82
N LEU A 14 -1.14 16.79 6.16
CA LEU A 14 -1.50 15.39 6.16
C LEU A 14 -0.63 14.62 7.15
N ILE A 15 -1.27 13.97 8.12
CA ILE A 15 -0.59 13.25 9.21
C ILE A 15 -1.05 11.80 9.20
N GLY A 16 -0.10 10.88 9.17
CA GLY A 16 -0.35 9.47 9.42
C GLY A 16 -0.29 9.15 10.91
N VAL A 17 -1.31 8.48 11.43
CA VAL A 17 -1.36 8.00 12.81
C VAL A 17 -1.48 6.49 12.82
N SER A 18 -0.61 5.82 13.57
CA SER A 18 -0.66 4.36 13.73
C SER A 18 -0.65 3.96 15.20
N SER A 19 -1.37 2.88 15.53
CA SER A 19 -1.37 2.28 16.86
C SER A 19 -1.73 0.81 16.77
N ASN A 20 -1.09 -0.02 17.60
CA ASN A 20 -1.44 -1.42 17.81
C ASN A 20 -2.65 -1.59 18.74
N THR A 21 -3.09 -0.52 19.37
CA THR A 21 -4.30 -0.44 20.18
C THR A 21 -5.30 0.50 19.52
N LYS A 22 -6.51 0.55 20.05
CA LYS A 22 -7.50 1.51 19.56
C LYS A 22 -6.94 2.94 19.71
N ILE A 23 -6.90 3.67 18.60
CA ILE A 23 -6.52 5.09 18.63
C ILE A 23 -7.68 5.83 19.30
N ASN A 24 -7.39 6.46 20.45
CA ASN A 24 -8.36 7.32 21.09
C ASN A 24 -8.23 8.71 20.50
N PHE A 25 -9.06 9.00 19.52
CA PHE A 25 -9.26 10.36 19.08
C PHE A 25 -10.07 11.14 20.14
N ALA A 26 -9.93 12.46 20.16
CA ALA A 26 -10.83 13.30 20.94
C ALA A 26 -12.29 12.92 20.67
N GLU A 27 -13.14 13.02 21.68
CA GLU A 27 -14.58 12.68 21.60
C GLU A 27 -14.91 11.18 21.41
N ASN A 28 -14.00 10.25 21.78
CA ASN A 28 -14.24 8.80 21.64
C ASN A 28 -14.66 8.33 20.23
N ILE A 29 -14.13 8.97 19.20
CA ILE A 29 -14.45 8.67 17.82
C ILE A 29 -13.89 7.30 17.44
N THR A 30 -14.74 6.48 16.86
CA THR A 30 -14.36 5.22 16.23
C THR A 30 -14.59 5.33 14.74
N LEU A 31 -13.65 4.75 13.97
CA LEU A 31 -13.72 4.67 12.52
C LEU A 31 -13.62 3.21 12.08
N ASP A 32 -14.48 2.81 11.17
CA ASP A 32 -14.35 1.55 10.45
C ASP A 32 -13.38 1.72 9.27
N ARG A 33 -12.86 0.63 8.74
CA ARG A 33 -11.97 0.67 7.56
C ARG A 33 -12.69 1.36 6.40
N ASN A 34 -11.95 2.21 5.68
CA ASN A 34 -12.45 3.04 4.58
C ASN A 34 -13.53 4.07 4.98
N GLU A 35 -13.70 4.29 6.29
CA GLU A 35 -14.58 5.35 6.78
C GLU A 35 -13.82 6.66 6.93
N ALA A 36 -14.50 7.75 6.55
CA ALA A 36 -14.04 9.12 6.77
C ALA A 36 -15.01 9.87 7.68
N LYS A 37 -14.47 10.62 8.64
CA LYS A 37 -15.25 11.52 9.51
C LYS A 37 -14.65 12.90 9.52
N LYS A 38 -15.51 13.91 9.40
CA LYS A 38 -15.14 15.30 9.61
C LYS A 38 -15.37 15.68 11.07
N ILE A 39 -14.35 16.28 11.69
CA ILE A 39 -14.36 16.74 13.06
C ILE A 39 -13.80 18.17 13.04
N ASN A 40 -14.63 19.14 13.37
CA ASN A 40 -14.29 20.54 13.23
C ASN A 40 -13.78 20.86 11.80
N ASN A 41 -12.54 21.33 11.67
CA ASN A 41 -11.90 21.61 10.37
C ASN A 41 -11.06 20.44 9.86
N SER A 42 -11.06 19.30 10.54
CA SER A 42 -10.21 18.17 10.21
C SER A 42 -11.02 17.02 9.63
N ILE A 43 -10.37 16.22 8.78
CA ILE A 43 -10.92 15.00 8.23
C ILE A 43 -10.04 13.83 8.65
N LEU A 44 -10.65 12.84 9.30
CA LEU A 44 -10.00 11.59 9.65
C LEU A 44 -10.44 10.51 8.66
N PHE A 45 -9.50 9.75 8.14
CA PHE A 45 -9.77 8.65 7.23
C PHE A 45 -9.00 7.40 7.65
N LYS A 46 -9.73 6.31 7.95
CA LYS A 46 -9.13 5.03 8.35
C LYS A 46 -8.88 4.15 7.14
N ILE A 47 -7.61 3.89 6.85
CA ILE A 47 -7.19 3.10 5.68
C ILE A 47 -6.94 1.63 5.99
N SER A 48 -6.54 1.32 7.24
CA SER A 48 -6.29 -0.04 7.71
C SER A 48 -6.63 -0.18 9.20
N PRO A 49 -6.63 -1.37 9.78
CA PRO A 49 -6.92 -1.55 11.21
C PRO A 49 -6.06 -0.71 12.14
N ASN A 50 -4.81 -0.45 11.77
CA ASN A 50 -3.84 0.27 12.58
C ASN A 50 -3.33 1.58 11.96
N GLN A 51 -3.92 2.05 10.84
CA GLN A 51 -3.52 3.29 10.18
C GLN A 51 -4.71 4.21 9.95
N THR A 52 -4.56 5.45 10.34
CA THR A 52 -5.52 6.54 10.08
C THR A 52 -4.76 7.73 9.53
N ILE A 53 -5.28 8.33 8.48
CA ILE A 53 -4.80 9.61 7.93
C ILE A 53 -5.67 10.73 8.49
N ILE A 54 -5.03 11.81 8.89
CA ILE A 54 -5.67 13.03 9.36
C ILE A 54 -5.27 14.17 8.42
N LEU A 55 -6.24 14.78 7.79
CA LEU A 55 -6.09 16.05 7.09
C LEU A 55 -6.53 17.16 8.05
N THR A 56 -5.64 18.06 8.42
CA THR A 56 -5.89 19.08 9.44
C THR A 56 -4.98 20.30 9.25
N ASN A 57 -5.28 21.40 9.92
CA ASN A 57 -4.34 22.49 10.06
C ASN A 57 -3.46 22.31 11.31
N ASN A 58 -2.36 23.07 11.42
CA ASN A 58 -1.42 22.95 12.53
C ASN A 58 -2.02 23.33 13.91
N GLU A 59 -3.07 24.13 13.93
CA GLU A 59 -3.70 24.61 15.17
C GLU A 59 -4.61 23.55 15.79
N ASP A 60 -5.27 22.76 14.94
CA ASP A 60 -6.29 21.79 15.36
C ASP A 60 -5.73 20.41 15.74
N ILE A 61 -4.47 20.10 15.40
CA ILE A 61 -3.89 18.77 15.60
C ILE A 61 -3.98 18.29 17.06
N ASN A 62 -3.66 19.17 18.02
CA ASN A 62 -3.67 18.83 19.45
C ASN A 62 -5.08 18.58 20.00
N SER A 63 -6.12 19.03 19.29
CA SER A 63 -7.51 18.76 19.65
C SER A 63 -7.99 17.38 19.19
N ILE A 64 -7.23 16.74 18.29
CA ILE A 64 -7.63 15.47 17.66
C ILE A 64 -6.84 14.30 18.25
N ILE A 65 -5.53 14.47 18.42
CA ILE A 65 -4.63 13.43 18.96
C ILE A 65 -3.83 13.99 20.13
N ASP A 66 -3.51 13.13 21.10
CA ASP A 66 -2.59 13.47 22.17
C ASP A 66 -1.14 13.36 21.67
N VAL A 67 -0.62 14.47 21.15
CA VAL A 67 0.75 14.54 20.61
C VAL A 67 1.81 14.26 21.69
N ASN A 68 1.54 14.60 22.96
CA ASN A 68 2.49 14.41 24.04
C ASN A 68 2.71 12.93 24.40
N ASN A 69 1.71 12.08 24.14
CA ASN A 69 1.79 10.63 24.32
C ASN A 69 2.04 9.87 23.01
N SER A 70 2.48 10.58 21.98
CA SER A 70 2.76 10.01 20.65
C SER A 70 4.25 10.08 20.32
N ASN A 71 4.74 9.10 19.57
CA ASN A 71 6.10 9.13 19.04
C ASN A 71 6.07 9.62 17.59
N LEU A 72 6.87 10.64 17.30
CA LEU A 72 7.06 11.09 15.93
C LEU A 72 8.00 10.13 15.20
N LEU A 73 7.52 9.57 14.10
CA LEU A 73 8.27 8.65 13.24
C LEU A 73 8.43 9.25 11.84
N GLY A 74 9.48 8.81 11.13
CA GLY A 74 9.70 9.23 9.74
C GLY A 74 8.84 8.46 8.73
N TYR A 75 8.87 8.93 7.49
CA TYR A 75 8.12 8.33 6.37
C TYR A 75 8.37 6.84 6.18
N GLY A 76 9.62 6.37 6.39
CA GLY A 76 9.95 4.94 6.26
C GLY A 76 9.14 4.02 7.17
N SER A 77 8.68 4.52 8.33
CA SER A 77 7.78 3.76 9.21
C SER A 77 6.37 3.66 8.63
N TRP A 78 5.91 4.67 7.91
CA TRP A 78 4.63 4.63 7.21
C TRP A 78 4.68 3.67 6.03
N ASP A 79 5.75 3.72 5.22
CA ASP A 79 5.98 2.77 4.12
C ASP A 79 5.99 1.32 4.62
N TYR A 80 6.61 1.06 5.79
CA TYR A 80 6.58 -0.25 6.43
C TYR A 80 5.14 -0.71 6.72
N LEU A 81 4.32 0.15 7.30
CA LEU A 81 2.92 -0.15 7.62
C LEU A 81 2.07 -0.37 6.37
N ASP A 82 2.29 0.41 5.31
CA ASP A 82 1.62 0.22 4.04
C ASP A 82 1.93 -1.16 3.45
N ILE A 83 3.20 -1.59 3.52
CA ILE A 83 3.60 -2.94 3.08
C ILE A 83 2.94 -4.03 3.93
N GLU A 84 2.94 -3.89 5.26
CA GLU A 84 2.28 -4.86 6.16
C GLU A 84 0.76 -4.96 5.92
N ASN A 85 0.13 -3.84 5.60
CA ASN A 85 -1.30 -3.77 5.29
C ASN A 85 -1.62 -4.01 3.81
N HIS A 86 -0.63 -4.37 3.00
CA HIS A 86 -0.75 -4.67 1.57
C HIS A 86 -1.24 -3.50 0.73
N ILE A 87 -0.98 -2.27 1.16
CA ILE A 87 -1.38 -1.05 0.46
C ILE A 87 -0.29 -0.70 -0.57
N PRO A 88 -0.55 -0.88 -1.87
CA PRO A 88 0.45 -0.61 -2.90
C PRO A 88 0.52 0.88 -3.19
N PHE A 89 1.74 1.40 -3.31
CA PHE A 89 2.01 2.72 -3.84
C PHE A 89 2.82 2.59 -5.14
N LEU A 90 2.21 2.94 -6.27
CA LEU A 90 2.86 2.79 -7.57
C LEU A 90 3.74 4.00 -7.89
N GLN A 91 4.98 3.72 -8.24
CA GLN A 91 5.88 4.71 -8.80
C GLN A 91 5.44 5.10 -10.23
N GLU A 92 5.79 6.30 -10.66
CA GLU A 92 5.46 6.81 -12.00
C GLU A 92 5.87 5.84 -13.13
N SER A 93 7.03 5.21 -13.00
CA SER A 93 7.54 4.20 -13.95
C SER A 93 6.69 2.91 -14.03
N LYS A 94 5.73 2.72 -13.14
CA LYS A 94 4.84 1.57 -13.08
C LYS A 94 3.38 1.90 -13.47
N ILE A 95 3.13 3.13 -13.95
CA ILE A 95 1.82 3.52 -14.49
C ILE A 95 1.48 2.62 -15.69
N GLU A 96 0.23 2.17 -15.78
CA GLU A 96 -0.30 1.29 -16.83
C GLU A 96 0.35 -0.11 -16.94
N VAL A 97 1.20 -0.50 -15.98
CA VAL A 97 1.89 -1.80 -15.99
C VAL A 97 1.01 -2.91 -15.38
N TYR A 98 0.17 -2.58 -14.41
CA TYR A 98 -0.59 -3.56 -13.64
C TYR A 98 -2.10 -3.34 -13.75
N THR A 99 -2.85 -4.44 -13.80
CA THR A 99 -4.30 -4.40 -13.54
C THR A 99 -4.54 -4.25 -12.03
N PRO A 100 -5.71 -3.75 -11.61
CA PRO A 100 -6.06 -3.64 -10.19
C PRO A 100 -5.91 -4.96 -9.42
N GLN A 101 -6.26 -6.10 -10.04
CA GLN A 101 -6.13 -7.41 -9.40
C GLN A 101 -4.67 -7.87 -9.22
N MET A 102 -3.75 -7.44 -10.09
CA MET A 102 -2.33 -7.76 -9.94
C MET A 102 -1.71 -7.13 -8.71
N ILE A 103 -2.25 -5.98 -8.28
CA ILE A 103 -1.83 -5.24 -7.09
C ILE A 103 -2.82 -5.39 -5.93
N SER A 104 -3.73 -6.37 -6.02
CA SER A 104 -4.74 -6.70 -5.00
C SER A 104 -5.64 -5.53 -4.58
N LEU A 105 -5.85 -4.56 -5.48
CA LEU A 105 -6.67 -3.38 -5.20
C LEU A 105 -8.15 -3.72 -5.00
N ASP A 106 -8.62 -4.81 -5.59
CA ASP A 106 -9.96 -5.37 -5.39
C ASP A 106 -10.17 -5.89 -3.96
N LEU A 107 -9.12 -6.43 -3.33
CA LEU A 107 -9.16 -6.89 -1.93
C LEU A 107 -9.10 -5.74 -0.92
N LEU A 108 -8.68 -4.58 -1.37
CA LEU A 108 -8.62 -3.34 -0.59
C LEU A 108 -9.88 -2.48 -0.75
N ASP A 109 -10.93 -3.00 -1.40
CA ASP A 109 -12.15 -2.26 -1.77
C ASP A 109 -11.89 -1.07 -2.73
N GLY A 110 -10.73 -1.07 -3.39
CA GLY A 110 -10.34 -0.03 -4.34
C GLY A 110 -11.00 -0.16 -5.70
N VAL A 111 -11.73 -1.25 -5.96
CA VAL A 111 -12.47 -1.51 -7.20
C VAL A 111 -13.91 -1.82 -6.92
N SER A 112 -14.82 -1.16 -7.61
CA SER A 112 -16.25 -1.45 -7.54
C SER A 112 -16.69 -2.18 -8.82
N PHE A 113 -17.34 -3.32 -8.66
CA PHE A 113 -17.93 -4.09 -9.75
C PHE A 113 -19.43 -3.78 -9.96
N THR A 114 -20.01 -2.97 -9.09
CA THR A 114 -21.45 -2.63 -9.08
C THR A 114 -21.76 -1.18 -9.45
N LYS A 115 -20.75 -0.31 -9.49
CA LYS A 115 -20.87 1.09 -9.91
C LYS A 115 -20.87 1.20 -11.44
N GLY A 116 -21.21 2.41 -11.96
CA GLY A 116 -21.26 2.69 -13.39
C GLY A 116 -19.94 2.45 -14.14
N CYS A 117 -20.00 2.40 -15.46
CA CYS A 117 -18.88 2.07 -16.34
C CYS A 117 -17.73 3.08 -16.26
N TYR A 118 -16.49 2.56 -16.36
CA TYR A 118 -15.27 3.35 -16.44
C TYR A 118 -14.33 2.77 -17.52
N PRO A 119 -13.39 3.56 -18.06
CA PRO A 119 -12.43 3.07 -19.04
C PRO A 119 -11.59 1.90 -18.49
N GLY A 120 -11.47 0.80 -19.27
CA GLY A 120 -10.74 -0.41 -18.85
C GLY A 120 -11.54 -1.41 -18.02
N GLN A 121 -12.78 -1.11 -17.66
CA GLN A 121 -13.66 -1.97 -16.87
C GLN A 121 -13.80 -3.39 -17.44
N GLU A 122 -13.83 -3.55 -18.76
CA GLU A 122 -14.02 -4.86 -19.39
C GLU A 122 -12.93 -5.87 -18.99
N ILE A 123 -11.66 -5.45 -18.99
CA ILE A 123 -10.54 -6.30 -18.59
C ILE A 123 -10.62 -6.63 -17.10
N VAL A 124 -10.93 -5.64 -16.27
CA VAL A 124 -11.04 -5.81 -14.82
C VAL A 124 -12.20 -6.74 -14.46
N ALA A 125 -13.38 -6.52 -15.03
CA ALA A 125 -14.55 -7.38 -14.82
C ALA A 125 -14.34 -8.80 -15.36
N ARG A 126 -13.74 -8.94 -16.54
CA ARG A 126 -13.43 -10.26 -17.10
C ARG A 126 -12.49 -11.06 -16.20
N THR A 127 -11.47 -10.44 -15.65
CA THR A 127 -10.55 -11.10 -14.71
C THR A 127 -11.27 -11.52 -13.43
N HIS A 128 -12.20 -10.70 -12.94
CA HIS A 128 -12.96 -10.98 -11.72
C HIS A 128 -13.95 -12.14 -11.89
N TYR A 129 -14.70 -12.18 -13.01
CA TYR A 129 -15.80 -13.12 -13.20
C TYR A 129 -15.42 -14.38 -13.95
N LEU A 130 -14.43 -14.34 -14.84
CA LEU A 130 -14.14 -15.41 -15.80
C LEU A 130 -12.71 -15.94 -15.74
N GLY A 131 -11.86 -15.39 -14.88
CA GLY A 131 -10.47 -15.79 -14.83
C GLY A 131 -9.78 -15.44 -13.54
N GLU A 132 -8.50 -15.81 -13.48
CA GLU A 132 -7.60 -15.41 -12.41
C GLU A 132 -6.43 -14.60 -12.98
N SER A 133 -5.95 -13.63 -12.22
CA SER A 133 -4.70 -12.96 -12.55
C SER A 133 -3.54 -13.96 -12.44
N LYS A 134 -2.67 -13.99 -13.47
CA LYS A 134 -1.43 -14.78 -13.46
C LYS A 134 -0.36 -14.19 -12.53
N LYS A 135 -0.54 -12.94 -12.10
CA LYS A 135 0.32 -12.25 -11.15
C LYS A 135 -0.49 -11.86 -9.93
N SER A 136 0.16 -11.80 -8.79
CA SER A 136 -0.44 -11.39 -7.52
C SER A 136 0.54 -10.57 -6.70
N LEU A 137 0.03 -9.89 -5.69
CA LEU A 137 0.82 -9.12 -4.74
C LEU A 137 1.37 -10.03 -3.65
N TYR A 138 2.63 -9.84 -3.28
CA TYR A 138 3.31 -10.59 -2.23
C TYR A 138 4.09 -9.67 -1.31
N VAL A 139 4.11 -10.01 -0.04
CA VAL A 139 5.03 -9.41 0.95
C VAL A 139 6.30 -10.23 0.98
N LEU A 140 7.43 -9.57 0.73
CA LEU A 140 8.74 -10.18 0.70
C LEU A 140 9.61 -9.63 1.83
N LYS A 141 10.40 -10.52 2.45
CA LYS A 141 11.54 -10.14 3.28
C LYS A 141 12.81 -10.43 2.53
N ILE A 142 13.70 -9.45 2.47
CA ILE A 142 14.97 -9.53 1.77
C ILE A 142 16.07 -9.24 2.78
N ALA A 143 17.03 -10.16 2.90
CA ALA A 143 18.24 -9.96 3.67
C ALA A 143 19.36 -9.56 2.71
N SER A 144 19.81 -8.32 2.78
CA SER A 144 20.86 -7.77 1.93
C SER A 144 21.57 -6.62 2.61
N LYS A 145 22.88 -6.55 2.43
CA LYS A 145 23.70 -5.37 2.79
C LYS A 145 23.74 -4.33 1.68
N GLU A 146 23.36 -4.73 0.49
CA GLU A 146 23.30 -3.84 -0.65
C GLU A 146 21.96 -3.11 -0.73
N ASN A 147 22.01 -1.90 -1.27
CA ASN A 147 20.79 -1.15 -1.56
C ASN A 147 20.23 -1.62 -2.90
N PHE A 148 18.92 -1.82 -2.95
CA PHE A 148 18.20 -2.08 -4.17
C PHE A 148 17.03 -1.11 -4.33
N SER A 149 16.48 -1.07 -5.52
CA SER A 149 15.53 -0.05 -5.96
C SER A 149 14.31 -0.65 -6.65
N TYR A 150 13.35 0.17 -6.96
CA TYR A 150 12.14 -0.21 -7.71
C TYR A 150 12.42 -0.69 -9.14
N SER A 151 13.63 -0.43 -9.68
CA SER A 151 14.04 -0.92 -11.00
C SER A 151 14.57 -2.35 -10.98
N ASP A 152 14.91 -2.85 -9.80
CA ASP A 152 15.48 -4.19 -9.65
C ASP A 152 14.41 -5.25 -9.84
N LYS A 153 14.81 -6.35 -10.48
CA LYS A 153 13.93 -7.46 -10.81
C LYS A 153 14.07 -8.59 -9.82
N VAL A 154 12.92 -9.18 -9.50
CA VAL A 154 12.88 -10.48 -8.81
C VAL A 154 13.01 -11.57 -9.85
N ILE A 155 13.98 -12.45 -9.68
CA ILE A 155 14.24 -13.58 -10.61
C ILE A 155 14.28 -14.91 -9.86
N SER A 156 14.03 -15.99 -10.60
CA SER A 156 14.23 -17.34 -10.08
C SER A 156 15.71 -17.69 -10.04
N ALA A 157 16.19 -18.17 -8.91
CA ALA A 157 17.58 -18.61 -8.73
C ALA A 157 17.96 -19.80 -9.62
N ASP A 158 16.97 -20.63 -10.01
CA ASP A 158 17.24 -21.87 -10.76
C ASP A 158 17.55 -21.60 -12.23
N ASN A 159 16.93 -20.58 -12.83
CA ASN A 159 16.97 -20.41 -14.28
C ASN A 159 17.01 -18.95 -14.74
N ASN A 160 17.18 -18.00 -13.82
CA ASN A 160 17.19 -16.56 -14.07
C ASN A 160 15.95 -16.01 -14.78
N LYS A 161 14.83 -16.75 -14.74
CA LYS A 161 13.56 -16.23 -15.28
C LYS A 161 13.02 -15.09 -14.44
N ASP A 162 12.48 -14.09 -15.12
CA ASP A 162 11.75 -12.98 -14.50
C ASP A 162 10.56 -13.51 -13.71
N ALA A 163 10.60 -13.29 -12.39
CA ALA A 163 9.53 -13.67 -11.47
C ALA A 163 8.58 -12.50 -11.20
N GLY A 164 9.07 -11.26 -11.31
CA GLY A 164 8.26 -10.08 -11.10
C GLY A 164 9.02 -8.84 -10.68
N ASP A 165 8.28 -7.87 -10.17
CA ASP A 165 8.77 -6.53 -9.86
C ASP A 165 8.51 -6.15 -8.43
N ILE A 166 9.46 -5.44 -7.80
CA ILE A 166 9.24 -4.76 -6.52
C ILE A 166 8.46 -3.46 -6.80
N ILE A 167 7.44 -3.18 -5.98
CA ILE A 167 6.62 -1.98 -6.09
C ILE A 167 6.71 -1.07 -4.86
N ASN A 168 6.95 -1.62 -3.66
CA ASN A 168 7.24 -0.84 -2.46
C ASN A 168 8.42 -1.44 -1.70
N ILE A 169 9.22 -0.58 -1.09
CA ILE A 169 10.40 -0.96 -0.32
C ILE A 169 10.40 -0.18 0.99
N SER A 170 10.59 -0.88 2.10
CA SER A 170 10.90 -0.27 3.39
C SER A 170 12.13 -0.93 3.99
N LYS A 171 13.12 -0.12 4.36
CA LYS A 171 14.34 -0.59 5.05
C LYS A 171 14.02 -0.76 6.53
N VAL A 172 14.05 -1.99 7.03
CA VAL A 172 13.76 -2.32 8.43
C VAL A 172 14.98 -2.06 9.32
N ASN A 173 16.16 -2.42 8.81
CA ASN A 173 17.48 -2.15 9.41
C ASN A 173 18.56 -2.24 8.33
N ASP A 174 19.84 -2.20 8.71
CA ASP A 174 20.95 -2.18 7.74
C ASP A 174 21.07 -3.41 6.85
N GLU A 175 20.47 -4.52 7.25
CA GLU A 175 20.57 -5.80 6.54
C GLU A 175 19.21 -6.37 6.12
N ASN A 176 18.08 -5.74 6.47
CA ASN A 176 16.76 -6.29 6.22
C ASN A 176 15.82 -5.26 5.61
N TYR A 177 15.09 -5.72 4.61
CA TYR A 177 14.05 -4.96 3.94
C TYR A 177 12.73 -5.72 3.96
N LEU A 178 11.65 -4.97 4.01
CA LEU A 178 10.29 -5.44 3.76
C LEU A 178 9.82 -4.81 2.45
N CYS A 179 9.23 -5.61 1.57
CA CYS A 179 8.84 -5.15 0.25
C CYS A 179 7.44 -5.65 -0.13
N LEU A 180 6.72 -4.87 -0.93
CA LEU A 180 5.63 -5.39 -1.76
C LEU A 180 6.17 -5.65 -3.16
N ALA A 181 5.81 -6.79 -3.73
CA ALA A 181 6.17 -7.15 -5.08
C ALA A 181 4.99 -7.80 -5.82
N VAL A 182 4.91 -7.55 -7.11
CA VAL A 182 3.98 -8.24 -8.00
C VAL A 182 4.73 -9.39 -8.65
N LEU A 183 4.43 -10.62 -8.23
CA LEU A 183 5.08 -11.82 -8.73
C LEU A 183 4.13 -12.66 -9.60
N ARG A 184 4.71 -13.46 -10.51
CA ARG A 184 3.99 -14.52 -11.19
C ARG A 184 3.63 -15.63 -10.21
N LYS A 185 2.36 -16.04 -10.14
CA LYS A 185 1.89 -17.09 -9.22
C LYS A 185 2.67 -18.40 -9.34
N GLU A 186 3.11 -18.75 -10.55
CA GLU A 186 3.94 -19.94 -10.82
C GLU A 186 5.34 -19.90 -10.17
N MET A 187 5.74 -18.74 -9.65
CA MET A 187 7.04 -18.53 -9.00
C MET A 187 6.98 -18.56 -7.47
N GLU A 188 5.78 -18.73 -6.88
CA GLU A 188 5.58 -18.67 -5.43
C GLU A 188 6.41 -19.72 -4.67
N ASP A 189 6.51 -20.93 -5.21
CA ASP A 189 7.26 -22.05 -4.60
C ASP A 189 8.72 -22.12 -5.08
N LYS A 190 9.20 -21.13 -5.81
CA LYS A 190 10.57 -21.11 -6.32
C LYS A 190 11.51 -20.35 -5.40
N LYS A 191 12.78 -20.72 -5.42
CA LYS A 191 13.83 -19.92 -4.80
C LYS A 191 14.01 -18.64 -5.61
N LEU A 192 13.76 -17.51 -4.96
CA LEU A 192 13.83 -16.19 -5.58
C LEU A 192 15.05 -15.43 -5.06
N ILE A 193 15.63 -14.64 -5.93
CA ILE A 193 16.75 -13.76 -5.65
C ILE A 193 16.54 -12.39 -6.29
N ILE A 194 17.29 -11.42 -5.80
CA ILE A 194 17.36 -10.07 -6.36
C ILE A 194 18.83 -9.72 -6.61
N ASN A 195 19.12 -9.03 -7.71
CA ASN A 195 20.45 -8.54 -8.12
C ASN A 195 21.57 -9.58 -7.95
N ASP A 196 22.42 -9.39 -6.97
CA ASP A 196 23.67 -10.11 -6.65
C ASP A 196 23.48 -11.37 -5.81
N ASN A 197 22.36 -12.05 -5.96
CA ASN A 197 21.98 -13.28 -5.25
C ASN A 197 21.48 -13.10 -3.81
N SER A 198 21.10 -11.90 -3.41
CA SER A 198 20.37 -11.72 -2.13
C SER A 198 19.10 -12.56 -2.12
N GLU A 199 18.98 -13.43 -1.12
CA GLU A 199 17.86 -14.37 -1.02
C GLU A 199 16.57 -13.68 -0.59
N ILE A 200 15.49 -14.00 -1.25
CA ILE A 200 14.15 -13.49 -0.98
C ILE A 200 13.34 -14.55 -0.25
N LYS A 201 12.70 -14.15 0.84
CA LYS A 201 11.68 -14.94 1.52
C LYS A 201 10.31 -14.35 1.28
N ILE A 202 9.42 -15.09 0.65
CA ILE A 202 7.99 -14.75 0.60
C ILE A 202 7.41 -14.96 2.01
N ILE A 203 6.83 -13.90 2.59
CA ILE A 203 6.17 -13.96 3.91
C ILE A 203 4.71 -14.33 3.73
N LYS A 204 4.04 -13.69 2.77
CA LYS A 204 2.61 -13.83 2.55
C LYS A 204 2.22 -13.47 1.13
N GLY A 205 1.39 -14.30 0.51
CA GLY A 205 0.63 -13.93 -0.67
C GLY A 205 -0.60 -13.11 -0.26
N VAL A 206 -0.92 -12.11 -1.04
CA VAL A 206 -2.12 -11.29 -0.86
C VAL A 206 -3.19 -11.83 -1.80
N SER A 207 -4.04 -12.70 -1.28
CA SER A 207 -5.12 -13.36 -2.02
C SER A 207 -6.42 -13.34 -1.23
#